data_f931a1aa0d791ac05c5dc4cf5c7400dd
#
_entry.id   f931a1aa0d791ac05c5dc4cf5c7400dd
#
_cell.length_a   1.000
_cell.length_b   1.000
_cell.length_c   1.000
_cell.angle_alpha   90.00
_cell.angle_beta   90.00
_cell.angle_gamma   90.00
#
_symmetry.space_group_name_H-M   'P 1'
#
loop_
_entity.id
_entity.type
_entity.pdbx_description
1 polymer ?
#
loop_
_entity_poly.entity_id
_entity_poly.type
_entity_poly.pdbx_seq_one_letter_code
_entity_poly.pdbx_strand_id
1 'polypeptide(L)'
;HRIVVMNKGFIEQIGTPTEIYDHPATRFVASFIGEMNFLTKRDGSSVAVRPEDVTITRGEVQGQISGDVRTIMVLGHFVEVNVEVENRQVIKTYVARNVADQLHMKDRVSLSFAKTFQYCA
;
A
#
# COMPACT_ATOMS: atom_id res chain seq x y z
N HIS A 1 -23.83 0.63 13.84
CA HIS A 1 -22.60 0.20 14.46
C HIS A 1 -21.47 1.15 14.06
N ARG A 2 -20.90 1.84 15.03
CA ARG A 2 -19.91 2.88 14.78
C ARG A 2 -18.66 2.64 15.58
N ILE A 3 -17.52 3.01 14.99
CA ILE A 3 -16.21 2.92 15.63
C ILE A 3 -15.70 4.33 15.89
N VAL A 4 -15.08 4.51 17.06
CA VAL A 4 -14.39 5.74 17.42
C VAL A 4 -12.90 5.44 17.43
N VAL A 5 -12.13 6.15 16.61
CA VAL A 5 -10.67 6.03 16.59
C VAL A 5 -10.08 7.20 17.38
N MET A 6 -9.32 6.88 18.41
CA MET A 6 -8.74 7.89 19.30
C MET A 6 -7.20 7.85 19.24
N ASN A 7 -6.61 9.00 19.41
CA ASN A 7 -5.16 9.15 19.47
C ASN A 7 -4.81 10.16 20.57
N LYS A 8 -4.10 9.73 21.60
CA LYS A 8 -3.65 10.57 22.71
C LYS A 8 -4.78 11.36 23.35
N GLY A 9 -5.95 10.72 23.51
CA GLY A 9 -7.11 11.35 24.14
C GLY A 9 -8.00 12.17 23.20
N PHE A 10 -7.60 12.33 21.94
CA PHE A 10 -8.39 13.07 20.95
C PHE A 10 -9.06 12.09 19.99
N ILE A 11 -10.27 12.47 19.54
CA ILE A 11 -11.00 11.70 18.55
C ILE A 11 -10.46 12.05 17.17
N GLU A 12 -9.92 11.03 16.47
CA GLU A 12 -9.42 11.19 15.10
C GLU A 12 -10.53 11.02 14.08
N GLN A 13 -11.42 10.04 14.32
CA GLN A 13 -12.51 9.77 13.40
C GLN A 13 -13.60 8.94 14.08
N ILE A 14 -14.84 9.16 13.67
CA ILE A 14 -16.00 8.36 14.06
C ILE A 14 -16.69 7.93 12.77
N GLY A 15 -17.05 6.67 12.67
CA GLY A 15 -17.79 6.17 11.50
C GLY A 15 -18.05 4.67 11.57
N THR A 16 -18.68 4.16 10.53
CA THR A 16 -18.82 2.72 10.37
C THR A 16 -17.48 2.09 10.05
N PRO A 17 -17.31 0.76 10.27
CA PRO A 17 -16.05 0.10 9.88
C PRO A 17 -15.68 0.34 8.42
N THR A 18 -16.65 0.28 7.51
CA THR A 18 -16.42 0.51 6.08
C THR A 18 -15.95 1.94 5.81
N GLU A 19 -16.60 2.93 6.43
CA GLU A 19 -16.20 4.34 6.26
C GLU A 19 -14.77 4.58 6.72
N ILE A 20 -14.41 4.04 7.87
CA ILE A 20 -13.08 4.23 8.44
C ILE A 20 -12.01 3.54 7.58
N TYR A 21 -12.33 2.36 7.06
CA TYR A 21 -11.40 1.61 6.21
C TYR A 21 -11.24 2.26 4.84
N ASP A 22 -12.35 2.65 4.20
CA ASP A 22 -12.34 3.19 2.84
C ASP A 22 -12.04 4.69 2.77
N HIS A 23 -12.34 5.43 3.83
CA HIS A 23 -12.17 6.88 3.87
C HIS A 23 -11.54 7.32 5.19
N PRO A 24 -10.32 6.84 5.49
CA PRO A 24 -9.64 7.27 6.73
C PRO A 24 -9.36 8.77 6.68
N ALA A 25 -9.73 9.47 7.74
CA ALA A 25 -9.62 10.93 7.79
C ALA A 25 -8.17 11.40 7.93
N THR A 26 -7.30 10.61 8.57
CA THR A 26 -5.92 10.99 8.82
C THR A 26 -4.99 9.82 8.54
N ARG A 27 -3.69 10.13 8.44
CA ARG A 27 -2.66 9.10 8.29
C ARG A 27 -2.66 8.13 9.46
N PHE A 28 -2.91 8.64 10.67
CA PHE A 28 -3.01 7.81 11.87
C PHE A 28 -4.12 6.77 11.72
N VAL A 29 -5.31 7.21 11.31
CA VAL A 29 -6.46 6.31 11.13
C VAL A 29 -6.17 5.27 10.06
N ALA A 30 -5.58 5.68 8.94
CA ALA A 30 -5.25 4.78 7.85
C ALA A 30 -4.33 3.64 8.30
N SER A 31 -3.27 3.96 9.04
CA SER A 31 -2.33 2.95 9.50
C SER A 31 -2.86 2.15 10.69
N PHE A 32 -3.75 2.72 11.50
CA PHE A 32 -4.31 2.04 12.68
C PHE A 32 -5.25 0.89 12.27
N ILE A 33 -6.04 1.12 11.22
CA ILE A 33 -7.09 0.17 10.82
C ILE A 33 -6.53 -1.03 10.04
N GLY A 34 -5.41 -0.88 9.36
CA GLY A 34 -4.82 -1.98 8.60
C GLY A 34 -3.51 -1.56 7.96
N GLU A 35 -2.85 -2.53 7.35
CA GLU A 35 -1.59 -2.26 6.66
C GLU A 35 -1.77 -1.18 5.60
N MET A 36 -0.81 -0.28 5.53
CA MET A 36 -0.85 0.84 4.60
C MET A 36 0.56 1.16 4.14
N ASN A 37 0.73 1.26 2.82
CA ASN A 37 1.97 1.79 2.25
C ASN A 37 1.88 3.30 2.18
N PHE A 38 2.98 3.97 2.51
CA PHE A 38 3.11 5.42 2.34
C PHE A 38 4.25 5.69 1.38
N LEU A 39 3.97 6.38 0.28
CA LEU A 39 4.97 6.72 -0.71
C LEU A 39 5.08 8.23 -0.79
N THR A 40 6.30 8.75 -0.59
CA THR A 40 6.57 10.17 -0.74
C THR A 40 6.99 10.45 -2.18
N LYS A 41 6.27 11.35 -2.84
CA LYS A 41 6.57 11.77 -4.20
C LYS A 41 7.63 12.86 -4.22
N ARG A 42 8.16 13.13 -5.42
CA ARG A 42 9.19 14.16 -5.60
C ARG A 42 8.72 15.57 -5.20
N ASP A 43 7.43 15.85 -5.33
CA ASP A 43 6.86 17.14 -4.97
C ASP A 43 6.63 17.30 -3.45
N GLY A 44 6.98 16.28 -2.66
CA GLY A 44 6.82 16.29 -1.22
C GLY A 44 5.48 15.79 -0.72
N SER A 45 4.54 15.51 -1.62
CA SER A 45 3.25 14.95 -1.23
C SER A 45 3.39 13.47 -0.90
N SER A 46 2.49 12.96 -0.07
CA SER A 46 2.45 11.54 0.29
C SER A 46 1.18 10.90 -0.26
N VAL A 47 1.36 9.72 -0.84
CA VAL A 47 0.27 8.86 -1.28
C VAL A 47 0.25 7.63 -0.41
N ALA A 48 -0.93 7.23 0.06
CA ALA A 48 -1.12 6.00 0.83
C ALA A 48 -1.91 5.02 -0.01
N VAL A 49 -1.51 3.75 0.03
CA VAL A 49 -2.19 2.68 -0.70
C VAL A 49 -2.11 1.40 0.11
N ARG A 50 -3.20 0.66 0.20
CA ARG A 50 -3.21 -0.62 0.88
C ARG A 50 -2.51 -1.68 0.04
N PRO A 51 -1.83 -2.65 0.67
CA PRO A 51 -1.10 -3.67 -0.08
C PRO A 51 -1.96 -4.45 -1.07
N GLU A 52 -3.22 -4.70 -0.73
CA GLU A 52 -4.14 -5.44 -1.61
C GLU A 52 -4.62 -4.63 -2.81
N ASP A 53 -4.43 -3.31 -2.77
CA ASP A 53 -4.84 -2.41 -3.86
C ASP A 53 -3.67 -2.06 -4.81
N VAL A 54 -2.53 -2.71 -4.63
CA VAL A 54 -1.37 -2.55 -5.50
C VAL A 54 -1.32 -3.72 -6.49
N THR A 55 -1.29 -3.41 -7.78
CA THR A 55 -1.16 -4.43 -8.83
C THR A 55 0.26 -4.41 -9.37
N ILE A 56 0.87 -5.59 -9.52
CA ILE A 56 2.22 -5.76 -10.05
C ILE A 56 2.14 -6.25 -11.50
N THR A 57 2.91 -5.63 -12.38
CA THR A 57 3.11 -6.07 -13.75
C THR A 57 4.61 -6.22 -13.98
N ARG A 58 5.03 -7.32 -14.60
CA ARG A 58 6.45 -7.53 -14.92
C ARG A 58 6.89 -6.54 -15.97
N GLY A 59 8.13 -6.04 -15.82
CA GLY A 59 8.70 -5.09 -16.73
C GLY A 59 8.29 -3.66 -16.43
N GLU A 60 8.70 -2.74 -17.30
CA GLU A 60 8.38 -1.34 -17.14
C GLU A 60 7.16 -0.98 -17.98
N VAL A 61 6.16 -0.37 -17.34
CA VAL A 61 4.95 0.11 -18.00
C VAL A 61 4.93 1.62 -17.88
N GLN A 62 4.77 2.30 -19.01
CA GLN A 62 4.75 3.75 -19.05
C GLN A 62 3.61 4.29 -18.18
N GLY A 63 3.92 5.31 -17.37
CA GLY A 63 2.94 5.93 -16.49
C GLY A 63 2.77 5.23 -15.15
N GLN A 64 3.44 4.11 -14.92
CA GLN A 64 3.43 3.40 -13.65
C GLN A 64 4.75 3.56 -12.90
N ILE A 65 4.71 3.31 -11.60
CA ILE A 65 5.91 3.36 -10.76
C ILE A 65 6.68 2.06 -10.96
N SER A 66 7.95 2.18 -11.31
CA SER A 66 8.81 1.01 -11.50
C SER A 66 9.63 0.73 -10.26
N GLY A 67 9.92 -0.53 -10.02
CA GLY A 67 10.76 -0.95 -8.91
C GLY A 67 11.31 -2.35 -9.10
N ASP A 68 12.08 -2.79 -8.11
CA ASP A 68 12.70 -4.11 -8.12
C ASP A 68 12.15 -4.96 -6.98
N VAL A 69 11.81 -6.21 -7.29
CA VAL A 69 11.33 -7.15 -6.28
C VAL A 69 12.44 -7.46 -5.28
N ARG A 70 12.20 -7.18 -4.01
CA ARG A 70 13.16 -7.42 -2.94
C ARG A 70 12.91 -8.72 -2.19
N THR A 71 11.66 -8.97 -1.80
CA THR A 71 11.31 -10.17 -1.05
C THR A 71 9.98 -10.72 -1.52
N ILE A 72 9.84 -12.03 -1.42
CA ILE A 72 8.60 -12.75 -1.72
C ILE A 72 8.36 -13.69 -0.55
N MET A 73 7.19 -13.57 0.10
CA MET A 73 6.86 -14.36 1.28
C MET A 73 5.46 -14.95 1.14
N VAL A 74 5.36 -16.28 1.19
CA VAL A 74 4.07 -16.98 1.13
C VAL A 74 3.39 -16.89 2.49
N LEU A 75 2.18 -16.34 2.51
CA LEU A 75 1.39 -16.15 3.73
C LEU A 75 0.06 -16.92 3.63
N GLY A 76 0.14 -18.20 3.30
CA GLY A 76 -1.05 -19.03 3.11
C GLY A 76 -1.57 -18.93 1.68
N HIS A 77 -2.80 -18.45 1.49
CA HIS A 77 -3.42 -18.38 0.16
C HIS A 77 -3.03 -17.13 -0.63
N PHE A 78 -2.29 -16.21 -0.04
CA PHE A 78 -1.75 -15.04 -0.74
C PHE A 78 -0.27 -14.90 -0.45
N VAL A 79 0.40 -14.05 -1.22
CA VAL A 79 1.84 -13.85 -1.13
C VAL A 79 2.14 -12.37 -0.94
N GLU A 80 3.02 -12.08 0.02
CA GLU A 80 3.51 -10.72 0.24
C GLU A 80 4.73 -10.51 -0.65
N VAL A 81 4.68 -9.49 -1.52
CA VAL A 81 5.80 -9.11 -2.35
C VAL A 81 6.19 -7.67 -2.00
N ASN A 82 7.43 -7.48 -1.60
CA ASN A 82 7.96 -6.16 -1.29
C ASN A 82 8.80 -5.67 -2.47
N VAL A 83 8.49 -4.47 -2.95
CA VAL A 83 9.13 -3.88 -4.13
C VAL A 83 9.81 -2.58 -3.71
N GLU A 84 11.10 -2.47 -4.02
CA GLU A 84 11.83 -1.23 -3.78
C GLU A 84 11.65 -0.30 -4.97
N VAL A 85 11.12 0.89 -4.69
CA VAL A 85 10.90 1.95 -5.69
C VAL A 85 11.90 3.09 -5.46
N GLU A 86 11.67 4.24 -6.08
CA GLU A 86 12.58 5.39 -5.96
C GLU A 86 12.88 5.77 -4.52
N ASN A 87 14.09 6.29 -4.28
CA ASN A 87 14.56 6.76 -2.97
C ASN A 87 14.54 5.68 -1.90
N ARG A 88 14.77 4.42 -2.29
CA ARG A 88 14.82 3.26 -1.39
C ARG A 88 13.53 3.04 -0.61
N GLN A 89 12.42 3.56 -1.08
CA GLN A 89 11.12 3.29 -0.47
C GLN A 89 10.68 1.89 -0.87
N VAL A 90 10.03 1.19 0.06
CA VAL A 90 9.55 -0.18 -0.18
C VAL A 90 8.04 -0.19 -0.13
N ILE A 91 7.42 -0.75 -1.17
CA ILE A 91 5.97 -0.90 -1.27
C ILE A 91 5.64 -2.37 -1.06
N LYS A 92 4.78 -2.65 -0.08
CA LYS A 92 4.28 -3.99 0.19
C LYS A 92 3.05 -4.25 -0.68
N THR A 93 3.01 -5.40 -1.33
CA THR A 93 1.84 -5.82 -2.11
C THR A 93 1.39 -7.20 -1.66
N TYR A 94 0.09 -7.46 -1.75
CA TYR A 94 -0.48 -8.77 -1.52
C TYR A 94 -1.05 -9.27 -2.84
N VAL A 95 -0.52 -10.38 -3.33
CA VAL A 95 -0.91 -10.93 -4.62
C VAL A 95 -1.32 -12.38 -4.48
N ALA A 96 -2.10 -12.87 -5.44
CA ALA A 96 -2.47 -14.29 -5.50
C ALA A 96 -1.23 -15.13 -5.81
N ARG A 97 -1.24 -16.40 -5.40
CA ARG A 97 -0.10 -17.29 -5.59
C ARG A 97 0.26 -17.47 -7.07
N ASN A 98 -0.73 -17.55 -7.94
CA ASN A 98 -0.48 -17.70 -9.37
C ASN A 98 0.25 -16.49 -9.97
N VAL A 99 -0.01 -15.29 -9.45
CA VAL A 99 0.71 -14.08 -9.86
C VAL A 99 2.14 -14.12 -9.34
N ALA A 100 2.30 -14.48 -8.06
CA ALA A 100 3.61 -14.54 -7.42
C ALA A 100 4.53 -15.58 -8.06
N ASP A 101 3.96 -16.67 -8.57
CA ASP A 101 4.74 -17.74 -9.21
C ASP A 101 5.50 -17.25 -10.45
N GLN A 102 5.08 -16.13 -11.03
CA GLN A 102 5.74 -15.54 -12.20
C GLN A 102 6.79 -14.50 -11.82
N LEU A 103 6.93 -14.21 -10.53
CA LEU A 103 7.85 -13.19 -10.03
C LEU A 103 9.07 -13.82 -9.38
N HIS A 104 10.22 -13.19 -9.55
CA HIS A 104 11.48 -13.62 -8.94
C HIS A 104 12.15 -12.45 -8.27
N MET A 105 13.01 -12.76 -7.30
CA MET A 105 13.82 -11.74 -6.63
C MET A 105 14.61 -10.95 -7.67
N LYS A 106 14.67 -9.63 -7.49
CA LYS A 106 15.38 -8.69 -8.36
C LYS A 106 14.69 -8.43 -9.71
N ASP A 107 13.51 -9.02 -9.96
CA ASP A 107 12.76 -8.71 -11.17
C ASP A 107 12.38 -7.22 -11.21
N ARG A 108 12.45 -6.64 -12.41
CA ARG A 108 11.95 -5.29 -12.64
C ARG A 108 10.45 -5.36 -12.86
N VAL A 109 9.69 -4.59 -12.09
CA VAL A 109 8.23 -4.60 -12.14
C VAL A 109 7.69 -3.18 -12.13
N SER A 110 6.41 -3.06 -12.47
CA SER A 110 5.67 -1.79 -12.41
C SER A 110 4.48 -1.97 -11.48
N LEU A 111 4.15 -0.91 -10.76
CA LEU A 111 3.08 -0.91 -9.78
C LEU A 111 1.97 0.03 -10.19
N SER A 112 0.73 -0.43 -10.06
CA SER A 112 -0.47 0.36 -10.27
C SER A 112 -1.28 0.36 -8.98
N PHE A 113 -1.79 1.52 -8.59
CA PHE A 113 -2.52 1.69 -7.33
C PHE A 113 -4.01 1.92 -7.63
N ALA A 114 -4.85 1.05 -7.08
CA ALA A 114 -6.30 1.11 -7.35
C ALA A 114 -7.02 2.15 -6.50
N LYS A 115 -6.75 2.16 -5.19
CA LYS A 115 -7.37 3.10 -4.25
C LYS A 115 -6.27 3.81 -3.50
N THR A 116 -6.13 5.10 -3.71
CA THR A 116 -5.09 5.88 -3.06
C THR A 116 -5.70 6.95 -2.16
N PHE A 117 -4.94 7.29 -1.11
CA PHE A 117 -5.28 8.37 -0.21
C PHE A 117 -4.12 9.36 -0.24
N GLN A 118 -4.43 10.66 -0.27
CA GLN A 118 -3.41 11.68 -0.27
C GLN A 118 -3.38 12.39 1.07
N TYR A 119 -2.20 12.49 1.65
CA TYR A 119 -2.01 13.19 2.92
C TYR A 119 -0.88 14.19 2.76
N CYS A 120 -1.09 15.39 3.28
CA CYS A 120 -0.01 16.36 3.37
C CYS A 120 0.94 15.95 4.48
N ALA A 121 2.23 16.03 4.19
CA ALA A 121 3.26 15.68 5.16
C ALA A 121 3.29 16.67 6.33
#